data_b4192f827b794909639e2337e26a7f96
#
_entry.id   b4192f827b794909639e2337e26a7f96
#
_cell.length_a   1.000
_cell.length_b   1.000
_cell.length_c   1.000
_cell.angle_alpha   90.00
_cell.angle_beta   90.00
_cell.angle_gamma   90.00
#
_symmetry.space_group_name_H-M   'P 1'
#
loop_
_entity.id
_entity.type
_entity.pdbx_description
1 polymer ?
#
loop_
_entity_poly.entity_id
_entity_poly.type
_entity_poly.pdbx_seq_one_letter_code
_entity_poly.pdbx_strand_id
1 'polypeptide(L)'
;MISILAKILEKFTIEIIPNLPMFVRTPLYLNILKLRKVKDRLRFVATNKNPSFEERLDYALDSRANLNNSGEKLHDFNSNVVLEEIKEGPVKIYKFIPPNSSKDKYGIYFHGGGYFAGSITSHKNLISQISNDSNLIIYFF
;
A
#
# COMPACT_ATOMS: atom_id res chain seq x y z
N MET A 1 15.30 21.49 7.19
CA MET A 1 16.35 20.62 6.62
C MET A 1 15.90 19.16 6.45
N ILE A 2 15.35 18.50 7.46
CA ILE A 2 14.86 17.09 7.39
C ILE A 2 13.77 16.90 6.32
N SER A 3 12.87 17.85 6.12
CA SER A 3 11.77 17.74 5.16
C SER A 3 12.23 17.77 3.69
N ILE A 4 13.29 18.51 3.38
CA ILE A 4 13.84 18.59 2.02
C ILE A 4 14.57 17.29 1.67
N LEU A 5 15.36 16.76 2.61
CA LEU A 5 16.07 15.48 2.42
C LEU A 5 15.09 14.31 2.24
N ALA A 6 13.97 14.32 2.98
CA ALA A 6 12.92 13.32 2.84
C ALA A 6 12.26 13.36 1.46
N LYS A 7 11.96 14.56 0.93
CA LYS A 7 11.39 14.74 -0.41
C LYS A 7 12.36 14.32 -1.52
N ILE A 8 13.65 14.62 -1.35
CA ILE A 8 14.70 14.20 -2.31
C ILE A 8 14.83 12.67 -2.31
N LEU A 9 14.83 12.03 -1.14
CA LEU A 9 14.87 10.57 -1.01
C LEU A 9 13.62 9.91 -1.59
N GLU A 10 12.44 10.50 -1.38
CA GLU A 10 11.17 10.02 -1.94
C GLU A 10 11.20 10.09 -3.47
N LYS A 11 11.59 11.23 -4.03
CA LYS A 11 11.72 11.41 -5.48
C LYS A 11 12.76 10.46 -6.09
N PHE A 12 13.90 10.30 -5.45
CA PHE A 12 14.95 9.36 -5.85
C PHE A 12 14.43 7.90 -5.86
N THR A 13 13.65 7.52 -4.84
CA THR A 13 13.10 6.18 -4.71
C THR A 13 12.04 5.88 -5.77
N ILE A 14 11.20 6.86 -6.10
CA ILE A 14 10.07 6.70 -7.03
C ILE A 14 10.50 6.84 -8.49
N GLU A 15 11.38 7.80 -8.80
CA GLU A 15 11.69 8.14 -10.19
C GLU A 15 12.98 7.48 -10.70
N ILE A 16 13.99 7.34 -9.86
CA ILE A 16 15.33 6.90 -10.29
C ILE A 16 15.54 5.40 -10.08
N ILE A 17 15.21 4.89 -8.90
CA ILE A 17 15.47 3.48 -8.57
C ILE A 17 14.77 2.49 -9.52
N PRO A 18 13.50 2.68 -9.95
CA PRO A 18 12.84 1.76 -10.86
C PRO A 18 13.55 1.59 -12.21
N ASN A 19 14.28 2.63 -12.64
CA ASN A 19 15.00 2.63 -13.93
C ASN A 19 16.43 2.05 -13.84
N LEU A 20 16.89 1.67 -12.65
CA LEU A 20 18.20 1.04 -12.47
C LEU A 20 18.16 -0.46 -12.78
N PRO A 21 19.29 -1.04 -13.25
CA PRO A 21 19.40 -2.48 -13.40
C PRO A 21 19.06 -3.24 -12.11
N MET A 22 18.47 -4.41 -12.21
CA MET A 22 17.94 -5.18 -11.08
C MET A 22 18.99 -5.46 -10.00
N PHE A 23 20.24 -5.74 -10.37
CA PHE A 23 21.33 -6.02 -9.44
C PHE A 23 21.77 -4.79 -8.61
N VAL A 24 21.50 -3.57 -9.11
CA VAL A 24 21.72 -2.31 -8.38
C VAL A 24 20.48 -1.93 -7.58
N ARG A 25 19.31 -2.06 -8.20
CA ARG A 25 18.03 -1.68 -7.65
C ARG A 25 17.69 -2.42 -6.36
N THR A 26 17.87 -3.75 -6.37
CA THR A 26 17.48 -4.60 -5.24
C THR A 26 18.23 -4.27 -3.93
N PRO A 27 19.57 -4.20 -3.90
CA PRO A 27 20.29 -3.83 -2.67
C PRO A 27 19.99 -2.40 -2.21
N LEU A 28 19.75 -1.48 -3.15
CA LEU A 28 19.39 -0.10 -2.84
C LEU A 28 18.02 0.00 -2.17
N TYR A 29 17.02 -0.71 -2.69
CA TYR A 29 15.69 -0.83 -2.06
C TYR A 29 15.77 -1.43 -0.66
N LEU A 30 16.53 -2.51 -0.49
CA LEU A 30 16.70 -3.16 0.81
C LEU A 30 17.35 -2.24 1.84
N ASN A 31 18.32 -1.41 1.42
CA ASN A 31 18.94 -0.43 2.31
C ASN A 31 18.00 0.71 2.67
N ILE A 32 17.20 1.20 1.73
CA ILE A 32 16.17 2.23 2.01
C ILE A 32 15.10 1.68 2.95
N LEU A 33 14.65 0.44 2.75
CA LEU A 33 13.71 -0.22 3.65
C LEU A 33 14.28 -0.41 5.07
N LYS A 34 15.58 -0.74 5.17
CA LYS A 34 16.27 -0.81 6.47
C LYS A 34 16.33 0.57 7.15
N LEU A 35 16.62 1.63 6.40
CA LEU A 35 16.63 3.01 6.92
C LEU A 35 15.22 3.47 7.37
N ARG A 36 14.17 3.14 6.60
CA ARG A 36 12.78 3.38 7.01
C ARG A 36 12.44 2.62 8.29
N LYS A 37 12.70 1.33 8.33
CA LYS A 37 12.47 0.51 9.55
C LYS A 37 13.21 1.04 10.77
N VAL A 38 14.42 1.54 10.59
CA VAL A 38 15.21 2.15 11.69
C VAL A 38 14.57 3.46 12.12
N LYS A 39 14.10 4.30 11.18
CA LYS A 39 13.46 5.58 11.49
C LYS A 39 12.13 5.37 12.22
N ASP A 40 11.30 4.44 11.76
CA ASP A 40 10.01 4.12 12.39
C ASP A 40 10.22 3.44 13.75
N ARG A 41 11.20 2.54 13.87
CA ARG A 41 11.62 1.97 15.17
C ARG A 41 12.19 3.03 16.11
N LEU A 42 13.02 3.93 15.61
CA LEU A 42 13.58 5.01 16.43
C LEU A 42 12.50 5.97 16.89
N ARG A 43 11.52 6.28 16.04
CA ARG A 43 10.39 7.13 16.42
C ARG A 43 9.51 6.44 17.46
N PHE A 44 9.26 5.15 17.32
CA PHE A 44 8.46 4.36 18.26
C PHE A 44 9.22 4.05 19.57
N VAL A 45 10.54 3.79 19.51
CA VAL A 45 11.38 3.46 20.66
C VAL A 45 11.93 4.70 21.37
N ALA A 46 12.12 5.84 20.65
CA ALA A 46 12.65 7.06 21.24
C ALA A 46 11.63 7.78 22.14
N THR A 47 10.36 7.45 22.03
CA THR A 47 9.32 8.14 22.79
C THR A 47 8.88 7.39 24.04
N ASN A 48 8.94 6.07 24.11
CA ASN A 48 8.62 5.35 25.37
C ASN A 48 8.97 3.85 25.32
N LYS A 49 9.57 3.31 26.38
CA LYS A 49 9.79 1.86 26.53
C LYS A 49 8.49 1.07 26.71
N ASN A 50 7.42 1.72 27.20
CA ASN A 50 6.09 1.15 27.37
C ASN A 50 5.05 2.19 26.91
N PRO A 51 4.76 2.30 25.61
CA PRO A 51 3.78 3.24 25.11
C PRO A 51 2.38 2.96 25.68
N SER A 52 1.66 3.99 26.05
CA SER A 52 0.26 3.90 26.49
C SER A 52 -0.63 3.35 25.35
N PHE A 53 -1.87 3.01 25.69
CA PHE A 53 -2.85 2.59 24.67
C PHE A 53 -3.09 3.72 23.65
N GLU A 54 -3.18 4.96 24.10
CA GLU A 54 -3.41 6.15 23.25
C GLU A 54 -2.24 6.37 22.28
N GLU A 55 -1.00 6.31 22.76
CA GLU A 55 0.19 6.43 21.89
C GLU A 55 0.26 5.33 20.84
N ARG A 56 -0.16 4.10 21.19
CA ARG A 56 -0.24 2.99 20.23
C ARG A 56 -1.34 3.20 19.20
N LEU A 57 -2.47 3.74 19.63
CA LEU A 57 -3.59 4.05 18.75
C LEU A 57 -3.21 5.15 17.75
N ASP A 58 -2.59 6.24 18.23
CA ASP A 58 -2.12 7.33 17.38
C ASP A 58 -1.12 6.84 16.34
N TYR A 59 -0.16 6.00 16.75
CA TYR A 59 0.78 5.39 15.81
C TYR A 59 0.09 4.52 14.75
N ALA A 60 -0.92 3.75 15.14
CA ALA A 60 -1.68 2.92 14.20
C ALA A 60 -2.49 3.78 13.22
N LEU A 61 -3.11 4.86 13.67
CA LEU A 61 -3.86 5.80 12.84
C LEU A 61 -2.94 6.54 11.86
N ASP A 62 -1.80 7.04 12.32
CA ASP A 62 -0.78 7.66 11.47
C ASP A 62 -0.24 6.69 10.40
N SER A 63 0.04 5.46 10.80
CA SER A 63 0.51 4.42 9.88
C SER A 63 -0.53 4.09 8.81
N ARG A 64 -1.80 4.03 9.20
CA ARG A 64 -2.93 3.83 8.28
C ARG A 64 -3.08 4.97 7.29
N ALA A 65 -3.03 6.22 7.79
CA ALA A 65 -3.09 7.41 6.94
C ALA A 65 -1.93 7.47 5.94
N ASN A 66 -0.71 7.18 6.39
CA ASN A 66 0.47 7.16 5.54
C ASN A 66 0.39 6.07 4.46
N LEU A 67 -0.12 4.87 4.80
CA LEU A 67 -0.29 3.78 3.82
C LEU A 67 -1.35 4.14 2.78
N ASN A 68 -2.48 4.72 3.19
CA ASN A 68 -3.53 5.17 2.29
C ASN A 68 -3.01 6.23 1.31
N ASN A 69 -2.36 7.27 1.83
CA ASN A 69 -1.78 8.33 1.01
C ASN A 69 -0.70 7.82 0.03
N SER A 70 0.08 6.84 0.43
CA SER A 70 1.10 6.22 -0.43
C SER A 70 0.45 5.38 -1.52
N GLY A 71 -0.57 4.60 -1.19
CA GLY A 71 -1.27 3.75 -2.15
C GLY A 71 -2.00 4.54 -3.24
N GLU A 72 -2.59 5.68 -2.87
CA GLU A 72 -3.25 6.57 -3.84
C GLU A 72 -2.29 7.24 -4.81
N LYS A 73 -1.02 7.46 -4.39
CA LYS A 73 0.00 8.14 -5.21
C LYS A 73 0.82 7.21 -6.10
N LEU A 74 0.86 5.92 -5.79
CA LEU A 74 1.74 4.98 -6.48
C LEU A 74 1.24 4.60 -7.88
N HIS A 75 -0.06 4.56 -8.06
CA HIS A 75 -0.71 4.20 -9.33
C HIS A 75 -2.03 4.95 -9.45
N ASP A 76 -2.43 5.23 -10.68
CA ASP A 76 -3.79 5.69 -10.96
C ASP A 76 -4.75 4.49 -11.00
N PHE A 77 -6.01 4.73 -10.65
CA PHE A 77 -7.05 3.73 -10.80
C PHE A 77 -7.30 3.46 -12.30
N ASN A 78 -7.35 2.19 -12.70
CA ASN A 78 -7.62 1.83 -14.07
C ASN A 78 -9.09 2.09 -14.42
N SER A 79 -9.33 3.09 -15.24
CA SER A 79 -10.69 3.54 -15.61
C SER A 79 -11.53 2.50 -16.38
N ASN A 80 -10.90 1.46 -16.93
CA ASN A 80 -11.59 0.36 -17.59
C ASN A 80 -12.20 -0.64 -16.60
N VAL A 81 -11.78 -0.61 -15.33
CA VAL A 81 -12.23 -1.54 -14.30
C VAL A 81 -13.41 -0.95 -13.54
N VAL A 82 -14.50 -1.68 -13.44
CA VAL A 82 -15.64 -1.31 -12.60
C VAL A 82 -15.37 -1.79 -11.18
N LEU A 83 -15.59 -0.88 -10.22
CA LEU A 83 -15.47 -1.18 -8.78
C LEU A 83 -16.86 -1.20 -8.15
N GLU A 84 -17.23 -2.34 -7.58
CA GLU A 84 -18.49 -2.53 -6.86
C GLU A 84 -18.21 -2.80 -5.38
N GLU A 85 -18.99 -2.20 -4.47
CA GLU A 85 -19.00 -2.54 -3.04
C GLU A 85 -20.15 -3.51 -2.76
N ILE A 86 -19.83 -4.66 -2.18
CA ILE A 86 -20.77 -5.68 -1.74
C ILE A 86 -20.74 -5.72 -0.21
N LYS A 87 -21.91 -5.67 0.42
CA LYS A 87 -22.06 -5.85 1.86
C LYS A 87 -22.63 -7.22 2.14
N GLU A 88 -21.83 -8.05 2.82
CA GLU A 88 -22.26 -9.37 3.28
C GLU A 88 -22.18 -9.40 4.79
N GLY A 89 -23.29 -9.16 5.45
CA GLY A 89 -23.34 -8.97 6.90
C GLY A 89 -22.45 -7.81 7.36
N PRO A 90 -21.52 -8.03 8.32
CA PRO A 90 -20.60 -7.01 8.79
C PRO A 90 -19.38 -6.79 7.87
N VAL A 91 -19.20 -7.62 6.85
CA VAL A 91 -18.03 -7.59 5.97
C VAL A 91 -18.33 -6.76 4.73
N LYS A 92 -17.39 -5.87 4.38
CA LYS A 92 -17.38 -5.16 3.11
C LYS A 92 -16.43 -5.87 2.17
N ILE A 93 -16.92 -6.20 0.98
CA ILE A 93 -16.16 -6.82 -0.09
C ILE A 93 -16.15 -5.86 -1.27
N TYR A 94 -15.00 -5.63 -1.87
CA TYR A 94 -14.89 -4.82 -3.06
C TYR A 94 -14.57 -5.72 -4.26
N LYS A 95 -15.38 -5.59 -5.32
CA LYS A 95 -15.27 -6.40 -6.51
C LYS A 95 -14.75 -5.55 -7.66
N PHE A 96 -13.62 -5.92 -8.22
CA PHE A 96 -13.00 -5.29 -9.37
C PHE A 96 -13.33 -6.11 -10.61
N ILE A 97 -13.96 -5.48 -11.59
CA ILE A 97 -14.48 -6.15 -12.79
C ILE A 97 -13.81 -5.54 -14.02
N PRO A 98 -12.88 -6.23 -14.67
CA PRO A 98 -12.29 -5.78 -15.92
C PRO A 98 -13.25 -6.01 -17.09
N PRO A 99 -13.10 -5.28 -18.23
CA PRO A 99 -14.04 -5.34 -19.36
C PRO A 99 -14.15 -6.73 -19.99
N ASN A 100 -13.06 -7.51 -20.00
CA ASN A 100 -12.99 -8.84 -20.59
C ASN A 100 -12.78 -9.93 -19.54
N SER A 101 -13.54 -9.85 -18.44
CA SER A 101 -13.35 -10.79 -17.33
C SER A 101 -13.62 -12.24 -17.73
N SER A 102 -12.75 -13.14 -17.26
CA SER A 102 -12.98 -14.58 -17.33
C SER A 102 -14.28 -14.94 -16.60
N LYS A 103 -15.07 -15.85 -17.19
CA LYS A 103 -16.31 -16.36 -16.58
C LYS A 103 -16.05 -17.47 -15.54
N ASP A 104 -14.92 -18.15 -15.66
CA ASP A 104 -14.63 -19.37 -14.90
C ASP A 104 -13.53 -19.18 -13.85
N LYS A 105 -12.91 -17.99 -13.80
CA LYS A 105 -11.78 -17.71 -12.90
C LYS A 105 -11.97 -16.36 -12.24
N TYR A 106 -11.58 -16.31 -10.98
CA TYR A 106 -11.56 -15.08 -10.19
C TYR A 106 -10.36 -15.09 -9.24
N GLY A 107 -9.97 -13.91 -8.79
CA GLY A 107 -8.95 -13.72 -7.78
C GLY A 107 -9.56 -13.31 -6.44
N ILE A 108 -8.92 -13.68 -5.36
CA ILE A 108 -9.23 -13.19 -4.02
C ILE A 108 -7.99 -12.47 -3.50
N TYR A 109 -8.16 -11.26 -2.99
CA TYR A 109 -7.07 -10.45 -2.48
C TYR A 109 -7.32 -10.06 -1.02
N PHE A 110 -6.39 -10.44 -0.16
CA PHE A 110 -6.34 -9.99 1.22
C PHE A 110 -5.20 -8.99 1.36
N HIS A 111 -5.51 -7.79 1.80
CA HIS A 111 -4.49 -6.76 1.92
C HIS A 111 -3.54 -7.01 3.09
N GLY A 112 -2.28 -6.60 2.92
CA GLY A 112 -1.31 -6.56 4.00
C GLY A 112 -1.50 -5.33 4.90
N GLY A 113 -0.68 -5.21 5.95
CA GLY A 113 -0.67 -4.02 6.83
C GLY A 113 -0.61 -4.35 8.32
N GLY A 114 -0.20 -5.59 8.68
CA GLY A 114 0.03 -6.00 10.07
C GLY A 114 -1.23 -5.97 10.94
N TYR A 115 -2.40 -6.19 10.37
CA TYR A 115 -3.74 -6.17 11.00
C TYR A 115 -4.22 -4.80 11.50
N PHE A 116 -3.43 -3.75 11.41
CA PHE A 116 -3.82 -2.42 11.88
C PHE A 116 -3.79 -1.33 10.78
N ALA A 117 -3.18 -1.61 9.65
CA ALA A 117 -3.11 -0.70 8.51
C ALA A 117 -3.53 -1.42 7.22
N GLY A 118 -3.74 -0.64 6.16
CA GLY A 118 -4.27 -1.14 4.90
C GLY A 118 -5.77 -0.94 4.80
N SER A 119 -6.24 -0.75 3.59
CA SER A 119 -7.66 -0.54 3.27
C SER A 119 -7.86 -0.57 1.77
N ILE A 120 -9.10 -0.49 1.32
CA ILE A 120 -9.41 -0.25 -0.08
C ILE A 120 -8.73 1.01 -0.63
N THR A 121 -8.65 2.08 0.17
CA THR A 121 -8.00 3.33 -0.23
C THR A 121 -6.53 3.13 -0.59
N SER A 122 -5.79 2.32 0.17
CA SER A 122 -4.37 2.07 -0.09
C SER A 122 -4.11 1.09 -1.23
N HIS A 123 -5.09 0.29 -1.65
CA HIS A 123 -4.86 -0.82 -2.58
C HIS A 123 -5.70 -0.76 -3.86
N LYS A 124 -6.80 0.02 -3.91
CA LYS A 124 -7.73 0.03 -5.05
C LYS A 124 -7.05 0.27 -6.40
N ASN A 125 -6.08 1.19 -6.44
CA ASN A 125 -5.37 1.54 -7.67
C ASN A 125 -4.54 0.36 -8.17
N LEU A 126 -3.75 -0.26 -7.29
CA LEU A 126 -2.97 -1.45 -7.60
C LEU A 126 -3.85 -2.62 -8.05
N ILE A 127 -4.94 -2.88 -7.31
CA ILE A 127 -5.83 -4.01 -7.61
C ILE A 127 -6.58 -3.79 -8.93
N SER A 128 -6.92 -2.55 -9.27
CA SER A 128 -7.53 -2.26 -10.58
C SER A 128 -6.59 -2.58 -11.74
N GLN A 129 -5.28 -2.30 -11.60
CA GLN A 129 -4.29 -2.69 -12.60
C GLN A 129 -4.16 -4.23 -12.70
N ILE A 130 -4.02 -4.91 -11.56
CA ILE A 130 -3.92 -6.38 -11.53
C ILE A 130 -5.16 -7.03 -12.15
N SER A 131 -6.35 -6.53 -11.84
CA SER A 131 -7.62 -7.03 -12.39
C SER A 131 -7.66 -6.86 -13.90
N ASN A 132 -7.32 -5.68 -14.40
CA ASN A 132 -7.27 -5.40 -15.83
C ASN A 132 -6.26 -6.29 -16.57
N ASP A 133 -5.03 -6.37 -16.07
CA ASP A 133 -3.93 -7.08 -16.74
C ASP A 133 -4.10 -8.60 -16.73
N SER A 134 -4.73 -9.12 -15.68
CA SER A 134 -5.03 -10.55 -15.57
C SER A 134 -6.34 -10.96 -16.24
N ASN A 135 -7.22 -10.02 -16.59
CA ASN A 135 -8.60 -10.25 -17.01
C ASN A 135 -9.44 -11.07 -16.01
N LEU A 136 -9.13 -10.91 -14.71
CA LEU A 136 -9.82 -11.61 -13.63
C LEU A 136 -10.71 -10.65 -12.84
N ILE A 137 -11.90 -11.09 -12.49
CA ILE A 137 -12.66 -10.47 -11.41
C ILE A 137 -11.87 -10.70 -10.11
N ILE A 138 -11.57 -9.63 -9.38
CA ILE A 138 -10.88 -9.72 -8.10
C ILE A 138 -11.80 -9.27 -6.97
N TYR A 139 -11.95 -10.12 -5.97
CA TYR A 139 -12.63 -9.81 -4.71
C TYR A 139 -11.58 -9.39 -3.67
N PHE A 140 -11.73 -8.19 -3.15
CA PHE A 140 -10.86 -7.60 -2.14
C PHE A 140 -11.58 -7.60 -0.77
N PHE A 141 -10.89 -8.09 0.26
CA PHE A 141 -11.35 -8.18 1.64
C PHE A 141 -10.52 -7.31 2.57
#